data_fb374abd9d3551ea7bf5cc2d4d7c5c3d
#
_entry.id   fb374abd9d3551ea7bf5cc2d4d7c5c3d
#
_cell.length_a   1.000
_cell.length_b   1.000
_cell.length_c   1.000
_cell.angle_alpha   90.00
_cell.angle_beta   90.00
_cell.angle_gamma   90.00
#
_symmetry.space_group_name_H-M   'P 1'
#
loop_
_entity.id
_entity.type
_entity.pdbx_description
1 polymer ?
#
loop_
_entity_poly.entity_id
_entity_poly.type
_entity_poly.pdbx_seq_one_letter_code
_entity_poly.pdbx_strand_id
1 'polypeptide(L)'
;EDADPDVIHDFLYELDKIVPWQDGYRHMEGNSAAHLKSSLIGVSEQILIENGRLMLGTWQGIYFCEFDGPRTRRVLVRIDSSDFSTRNTAAS
;
A
#
# COMPACT_ATOMS: atom_id res chain seq x y z
N GLU A 1 3.29 15.24 3.57
CA GLU A 1 4.13 15.29 2.38
C GLU A 1 3.96 14.06 1.53
N ASP A 2 4.12 14.23 0.26
CA ASP A 2 4.00 13.13 -0.66
C ASP A 2 5.36 12.49 -0.89
N ALA A 3 5.34 11.21 -1.18
CA ALA A 3 6.56 10.52 -1.51
C ALA A 3 7.09 11.04 -2.84
N ASP A 4 8.40 10.98 -2.98
CA ASP A 4 9.06 11.33 -4.22
C ASP A 4 8.54 10.44 -5.35
N PRO A 5 8.09 11.01 -6.47
CA PRO A 5 7.64 10.20 -7.61
C PRO A 5 8.66 9.18 -8.09
N ASP A 6 9.94 9.48 -7.94
CA ASP A 6 10.98 8.53 -8.34
C ASP A 6 10.99 7.30 -7.44
N VAL A 7 10.66 7.46 -6.16
CA VAL A 7 10.56 6.32 -5.25
C VAL A 7 9.37 5.44 -5.63
N ILE A 8 8.26 6.05 -6.01
CA ILE A 8 7.09 5.29 -6.48
C ILE A 8 7.44 4.52 -7.73
N HIS A 9 8.13 5.15 -8.66
CA HIS A 9 8.58 4.49 -9.88
C HIS A 9 9.49 3.30 -9.55
N ASP A 10 10.44 3.49 -8.64
CA ASP A 10 11.37 2.43 -8.26
C ASP A 10 10.66 1.30 -7.54
N PHE A 11 9.66 1.62 -6.72
CA PHE A 11 8.84 0.59 -6.07
C PHE A 11 8.18 -0.31 -7.10
N LEU A 12 7.53 0.28 -8.09
CA LEU A 12 6.85 -0.50 -9.13
C LEU A 12 7.84 -1.29 -9.98
N TYR A 13 8.99 -0.69 -10.26
CA TYR A 13 10.03 -1.34 -11.03
C TYR A 13 10.55 -2.60 -10.33
N GLU A 14 10.83 -2.49 -9.04
CA GLU A 14 11.31 -3.64 -8.28
C GLU A 14 10.21 -4.67 -8.06
N LEU A 15 8.98 -4.22 -7.85
CA LEU A 15 7.86 -5.14 -7.68
C LEU A 15 7.66 -5.98 -8.94
N ASP A 16 7.85 -5.39 -10.11
CA ASP A 16 7.74 -6.12 -11.37
C ASP A 16 8.82 -7.19 -11.50
N LYS A 17 9.99 -6.99 -10.91
CA LYS A 17 11.03 -8.02 -10.89
C LYS A 17 10.67 -9.16 -9.97
N ILE A 18 10.07 -8.86 -8.81
CA ILE A 18 9.69 -9.88 -7.82
C ILE A 18 8.50 -10.68 -8.33
N VAL A 19 7.53 -10.01 -8.92
CA VAL A 19 6.34 -10.64 -9.48
C VAL A 19 6.19 -10.17 -10.93
N PRO A 20 6.85 -10.84 -11.88
CA PRO A 20 6.75 -10.46 -13.28
C PRO A 20 5.32 -10.58 -13.77
N TRP A 21 4.95 -9.72 -14.72
CA TRP A 21 3.62 -9.76 -15.31
C TRP A 21 3.39 -11.05 -16.10
N GLN A 22 4.43 -11.60 -16.71
CA GLN A 22 4.36 -12.81 -17.50
C GLN A 22 5.41 -13.79 -17.00
N ASP A 23 4.97 -14.91 -16.47
CA ASP A 23 5.91 -15.91 -15.95
C ASP A 23 5.28 -17.31 -15.94
N GLY A 24 4.56 -17.66 -16.99
CA GLY A 24 3.99 -19.00 -17.11
C GLY A 24 2.95 -19.34 -16.07
N TYR A 25 2.20 -18.36 -15.59
CA TYR A 25 1.17 -18.59 -14.59
C TYR A 25 0.05 -19.46 -15.14
N ARG A 26 -0.62 -20.19 -14.25
CA ARG A 26 -1.68 -21.11 -14.64
C ARG A 26 -3.07 -20.50 -14.70
N HIS A 27 -3.24 -19.31 -14.14
CA HIS A 27 -4.57 -18.70 -14.06
C HIS A 27 -5.11 -18.40 -15.46
N MET A 28 -6.31 -18.88 -15.72
CA MET A 28 -6.87 -18.83 -17.08
C MET A 28 -7.17 -17.43 -17.55
N GLU A 29 -7.49 -16.51 -16.62
CA GLU A 29 -7.77 -15.13 -16.99
C GLU A 29 -6.51 -14.33 -17.32
N GLY A 30 -5.35 -14.87 -17.00
CA GLY A 30 -4.10 -14.21 -17.34
C GLY A 30 -3.71 -13.06 -16.43
N ASN A 31 -4.35 -12.93 -15.27
CA ASN A 31 -4.03 -11.83 -14.34
C ASN A 31 -3.44 -12.32 -13.02
N SER A 32 -2.72 -13.45 -13.05
CA SER A 32 -2.08 -13.97 -11.83
C SER A 32 -1.13 -12.99 -11.20
N ALA A 33 -0.36 -12.25 -11.99
CA ALA A 33 0.58 -11.28 -11.43
C ALA A 33 -0.14 -10.24 -10.59
N ALA A 34 -1.32 -9.78 -11.02
CA ALA A 34 -2.10 -8.82 -10.27
C ALA A 34 -2.55 -9.40 -8.93
N HIS A 35 -3.01 -10.65 -8.91
CA HIS A 35 -3.39 -11.32 -7.67
C HIS A 35 -2.21 -11.44 -6.71
N LEU A 36 -1.06 -11.83 -7.22
CA LEU A 36 0.13 -12.01 -6.40
C LEU A 36 0.62 -10.67 -5.85
N LYS A 37 0.63 -9.64 -6.67
CA LYS A 37 1.05 -8.31 -6.22
C LYS A 37 0.12 -7.78 -5.14
N SER A 38 -1.19 -7.93 -5.32
CA SER A 38 -2.16 -7.49 -4.33
C SER A 38 -1.97 -8.24 -3.01
N SER A 39 -1.67 -9.53 -3.08
CA SER A 39 -1.45 -10.32 -1.87
C SER A 39 -0.21 -9.87 -1.12
N LEU A 40 0.84 -9.48 -1.83
CA LEU A 40 2.06 -9.00 -1.19
C LEU A 40 1.88 -7.63 -0.55
N ILE A 41 1.17 -6.73 -1.23
CA ILE A 41 0.95 -5.38 -0.72
C ILE A 41 -0.05 -5.38 0.43
N GLY A 42 -1.02 -6.28 0.39
CA GLY A 42 -2.06 -6.35 1.41
C GLY A 42 -3.27 -5.53 1.05
N VAL A 43 -4.31 -5.62 1.90
CA VAL A 43 -5.61 -5.06 1.57
C VAL A 43 -6.09 -4.05 2.61
N SER A 44 -5.36 -3.83 3.68
CA SER A 44 -5.78 -2.90 4.72
C SER A 44 -4.58 -2.30 5.43
N GLU A 45 -4.79 -1.11 5.98
CA GLU A 45 -3.79 -0.41 6.78
C GLU A 45 -4.48 0.27 7.94
N GLN A 46 -3.77 0.37 9.05
CA GLN A 46 -4.22 1.10 10.21
C GLN A 46 -3.28 2.25 10.45
N ILE A 47 -3.85 3.44 10.65
CA ILE A 47 -3.06 4.63 10.86
C ILE A 47 -3.66 5.35 12.06
N LEU A 48 -2.83 5.72 13.00
CA LEU A 48 -3.27 6.50 14.14
C LEU A 48 -3.52 7.93 13.73
N ILE A 49 -4.48 8.56 14.41
CA ILE A 49 -4.80 9.97 14.22
C ILE A 49 -4.60 10.67 15.54
N GLU A 50 -3.86 11.77 15.52
CA GLU A 50 -3.64 12.56 16.70
C GLU A 50 -3.76 14.04 16.31
N ASN A 51 -4.52 14.80 17.08
CA ASN A 51 -4.73 16.22 16.83
C ASN A 51 -5.23 16.50 15.42
N GLY A 52 -6.11 15.64 14.92
CA GLY A 52 -6.71 15.81 13.61
C GLY A 52 -5.79 15.50 12.45
N ARG A 53 -4.68 14.84 12.70
CA ARG A 53 -3.69 14.52 11.65
C ARG A 53 -3.37 13.05 11.65
N LEU A 54 -3.16 12.51 10.47
CA LEU A 54 -2.64 11.16 10.32
C LEU A 54 -1.20 11.13 10.81
N MET A 55 -0.88 10.13 11.60
CA MET A 55 0.46 10.01 12.18
C MET A 55 1.36 9.27 11.20
N LEU A 56 1.78 9.99 10.20
CA LEU A 56 2.69 9.49 9.17
C LEU A 56 4.03 10.18 9.28
N GLY A 57 5.08 9.49 8.91
CA GLY A 57 6.39 10.11 8.81
C GLY A 57 6.43 11.09 7.65
N THR A 58 7.51 11.88 7.59
CA THR A 58 7.64 12.95 6.62
C THR A 58 7.48 12.48 5.18
N TRP A 59 8.00 11.31 4.89
CA TRP A 59 8.00 10.79 3.51
C TRP A 59 6.98 9.67 3.30
N GLN A 60 6.11 9.45 4.28
CA GLN A 60 5.08 8.41 4.17
C GLN A 60 3.80 8.97 3.58
N GLY A 61 3.07 8.13 2.90
CA GLY A 61 1.78 8.47 2.34
C GLY A 61 0.93 7.22 2.22
N ILE A 62 -0.35 7.42 1.94
CA ILE A 62 -1.27 6.33 1.70
C ILE A 62 -1.43 6.20 0.20
N TYR A 63 -1.28 4.98 -0.31
CA TYR A 63 -1.39 4.73 -1.74
C TYR A 63 -2.41 3.64 -2.00
N PHE A 64 -3.20 3.82 -3.02
CA PHE A 64 -4.08 2.77 -3.50
C PHE A 64 -3.42 2.15 -4.72
N CYS A 65 -3.09 0.85 -4.62
CA CYS A 65 -2.37 0.16 -5.68
C CYS A 65 -3.35 -0.63 -6.54
N GLU A 66 -3.47 -0.27 -7.79
CA GLU A 66 -4.32 -0.95 -8.74
C GLU A 66 -3.45 -1.74 -9.72
N PHE A 67 -3.57 -3.07 -9.68
CA PHE A 67 -2.74 -3.95 -10.50
C PHE A 67 -3.52 -4.64 -11.62
N ASP A 68 -4.82 -4.42 -11.71
CA ASP A 68 -5.65 -5.09 -12.70
C ASP A 68 -6.70 -4.12 -13.24
N GLY A 69 -6.27 -2.93 -13.55
CA GLY A 69 -7.14 -1.86 -14.04
C GLY A 69 -7.19 -1.76 -15.54
N PRO A 70 -7.94 -0.81 -16.02
CA PRO A 70 -8.74 0.12 -15.23
C PRO A 70 -10.02 -0.53 -14.70
N ARG A 71 -10.35 -0.25 -13.45
CA ARG A 71 -11.56 -0.75 -12.80
C ARG A 71 -12.03 0.26 -11.77
N THR A 72 -13.33 0.23 -11.48
CA THR A 72 -13.88 0.99 -10.37
C THR A 72 -13.68 0.19 -9.10
N ARG A 73 -13.11 0.82 -8.10
CA ARG A 73 -12.83 0.17 -6.81
C ARG A 73 -13.48 0.96 -5.70
N ARG A 74 -13.52 0.36 -4.51
CA ARG A 74 -14.00 1.02 -3.30
C ARG A 74 -12.94 0.97 -2.23
N VAL A 75 -12.78 2.08 -1.53
CA VAL A 75 -11.93 2.14 -0.34
C VAL A 75 -12.85 2.37 0.83
N LEU A 76 -12.83 1.46 1.79
CA LEU A 76 -13.64 1.57 2.98
C LEU A 76 -12.78 2.17 4.08
N VAL A 77 -13.31 3.20 4.73
CA VAL A 77 -12.58 3.90 5.79
C VAL A 77 -13.41 3.81 7.05
N ARG A 78 -12.77 3.41 8.14
CA ARG A 78 -13.38 3.39 9.45
C ARG A 78 -12.54 4.25 10.38
N ILE A 79 -13.18 5.12 11.13
CA ILE A 79 -12.50 5.97 12.10
C ILE A 79 -13.07 5.66 13.46
N ASP A 80 -12.21 5.18 14.33
CA ASP A 80 -12.60 4.87 15.71
C ASP A 80 -11.96 5.85 16.65
N SER A 81 -12.70 6.20 17.68
CA SER A 81 -12.17 7.00 18.77
C SER A 81 -11.66 6.04 19.84
N SER A 82 -10.41 6.16 20.20
CA SER A 82 -9.85 5.31 21.24
C SER A 82 -8.76 6.06 21.98
N ASP A 83 -8.52 5.62 23.20
CA ASP A 83 -7.47 6.22 24.01
C ASP A 83 -6.15 5.55 23.67
N PHE A 84 -5.17 6.38 23.39
CA PHE A 84 -3.81 5.89 23.27
C PHE A 84 -2.87 7.03 23.67
N SER A 85 -1.66 6.69 23.99
CA SER A 85 -0.65 7.69 24.26
C SER A 85 0.56 7.45 23.37
N THR A 86 1.12 8.57 22.91
CA THR A 86 2.34 8.52 22.12
C THR A 86 3.50 8.21 23.04
N ARG A 87 4.33 7.28 22.66
CA ARG A 87 5.53 6.94 23.40
C ARG A 87 6.73 7.11 22.51
N ASN A 88 7.74 7.76 23.06
CA ASN A 88 9.03 7.81 22.41
C ASN A 88 9.86 6.64 22.89
N THR A 89 10.26 5.82 21.96
CA THR A 89 11.13 4.70 22.29
C THR A 89 12.47 4.92 21.65
N ALA A 90 13.46 4.44 22.31
CA ALA A 90 14.76 4.53 21.71
C ALA A 90 14.88 3.41 20.78
N ALA A 91 14.67 3.08 20.03
CA ALA A 91 14.92 2.10 19.32
C ALA A 91 14.74 1.90 18.39
N SER A 92 14.71 1.62 17.88
CA SER A 92 14.75 1.16 17.10
C SER A 92 14.49 0.58 16.20
#